data_1af7ed0feb3d56faa3f6687e5d7ad80d
#
_entry.id   1af7ed0feb3d56faa3f6687e5d7ad80d
#
_cell.length_a   1.000
_cell.length_b   1.000
_cell.length_c   1.000
_cell.angle_alpha   90.00
_cell.angle_beta   90.00
_cell.angle_gamma   90.00
#
_symmetry.space_group_name_H-M   'P 1'
#
loop_
_entity.id
_entity.type
_entity.pdbx_description
1 polymer ?
#
loop_
_entity_poly.entity_id
_entity_poly.type
_entity_poly.pdbx_seq_one_letter_code
_entity_poly.pdbx_strand_id
1 'polypeptide(L)'
;MEKAIVTSMMTVAAVVAAALLFTAIYPAVISGGDALVSMSDRIGGRLKSQVDIVHATGDGSEALIWVKNVGSERIQPVERIDVFFGPEGNFVRVPYGSANGNPYWDWELENDTAWDPTATLRITVHTDALLSGRYFVKLTIPAGISDEYYFSE
;
A
#
# COMPACT_ATOMS: atom_id res chain seq x y z
N MET A 1 -16.74 7.54 69.05
CA MET A 1 -17.66 7.02 68.00
C MET A 1 -17.62 7.83 66.72
N GLU A 2 -17.59 9.17 66.77
CA GLU A 2 -17.55 10.00 65.55
C GLU A 2 -16.35 9.76 64.63
N LYS A 3 -15.14 9.62 65.17
CA LYS A 3 -13.92 9.36 64.36
C LYS A 3 -14.01 8.05 63.57
N ALA A 4 -14.60 6.98 64.14
CA ALA A 4 -14.74 5.70 63.48
C ALA A 4 -15.75 5.78 62.32
N ILE A 5 -16.82 6.54 62.48
CA ILE A 5 -17.84 6.76 61.43
C ILE A 5 -17.21 7.56 60.26
N VAL A 6 -16.48 8.61 60.56
CA VAL A 6 -15.84 9.43 59.53
C VAL A 6 -14.79 8.60 58.76
N THR A 7 -13.99 7.80 59.44
CA THR A 7 -12.99 6.94 58.80
C THR A 7 -13.64 5.88 57.90
N SER A 8 -14.76 5.25 58.35
CA SER A 8 -15.46 4.27 57.54
C SER A 8 -16.13 4.92 56.30
N MET A 9 -16.68 6.11 56.43
CA MET A 9 -17.22 6.86 55.28
C MET A 9 -16.13 7.24 54.28
N MET A 10 -14.92 7.68 54.76
CA MET A 10 -13.81 8.00 53.89
C MET A 10 -13.27 6.76 53.16
N THR A 11 -13.19 5.61 53.80
CA THR A 11 -12.74 4.38 53.15
C THR A 11 -13.73 3.93 52.08
N VAL A 12 -15.02 3.99 52.34
CA VAL A 12 -16.07 3.66 51.33
C VAL A 12 -15.97 4.65 50.14
N ALA A 13 -15.86 5.93 50.39
CA ALA A 13 -15.73 6.93 49.32
C ALA A 13 -14.47 6.70 48.49
N ALA A 14 -13.35 6.35 49.10
CA ALA A 14 -12.10 6.04 48.39
C ALA A 14 -12.23 4.80 47.49
N VAL A 15 -12.90 3.74 47.97
CA VAL A 15 -13.13 2.52 47.17
C VAL A 15 -14.07 2.82 45.98
N VAL A 16 -15.13 3.59 46.22
CA VAL A 16 -16.03 3.99 45.14
C VAL A 16 -15.31 4.84 44.09
N ALA A 17 -14.51 5.83 44.53
CA ALA A 17 -13.73 6.65 43.64
C ALA A 17 -12.72 5.83 42.79
N ALA A 18 -12.03 4.87 43.43
CA ALA A 18 -11.12 3.96 42.73
C ALA A 18 -11.82 3.10 41.70
N ALA A 19 -13.02 2.56 42.00
CA ALA A 19 -13.83 1.77 41.08
C ALA A 19 -14.28 2.63 39.88
N LEU A 20 -14.70 3.86 40.10
CA LEU A 20 -15.09 4.79 39.02
C LEU A 20 -13.91 5.14 38.11
N LEU A 21 -12.74 5.39 38.67
CA LEU A 21 -11.51 5.63 37.90
C LEU A 21 -11.14 4.42 37.06
N PHE A 22 -11.22 3.22 37.63
CA PHE A 22 -10.92 1.99 36.90
C PHE A 22 -11.85 1.78 35.71
N THR A 23 -13.17 1.96 35.91
CA THR A 23 -14.16 1.81 34.84
C THR A 23 -14.03 2.87 33.74
N ALA A 24 -13.50 4.05 34.07
CA ALA A 24 -13.25 5.12 33.10
C ALA A 24 -11.96 4.89 32.28
N ILE A 25 -10.89 4.39 32.92
CA ILE A 25 -9.57 4.23 32.28
C ILE A 25 -9.48 2.91 31.51
N TYR A 26 -10.08 1.84 32.01
CA TYR A 26 -9.97 0.50 31.44
C TYR A 26 -10.38 0.44 29.95
N PRO A 27 -11.53 0.98 29.50
CA PRO A 27 -11.90 0.98 28.11
C PRO A 27 -10.91 1.77 27.23
N ALA A 28 -10.37 2.88 27.74
CA ALA A 28 -9.41 3.70 27.00
C ALA A 28 -8.09 2.98 26.76
N VAL A 29 -7.62 2.19 27.74
CA VAL A 29 -6.41 1.37 27.61
C VAL A 29 -6.61 0.24 26.62
N ILE A 30 -7.73 -0.47 26.65
CA ILE A 30 -8.05 -1.55 25.69
C ILE A 30 -8.14 -0.99 24.28
N SER A 31 -8.91 0.10 24.07
CA SER A 31 -9.04 0.73 22.75
C SER A 31 -7.72 1.25 22.20
N GLY A 32 -6.86 1.78 23.08
CA GLY A 32 -5.50 2.21 22.71
C GLY A 32 -4.62 1.02 22.29
N GLY A 33 -4.73 -0.11 22.96
CA GLY A 33 -4.02 -1.34 22.61
C GLY A 33 -4.44 -1.86 21.24
N ASP A 34 -5.74 -1.96 20.97
CA ASP A 34 -6.28 -2.43 19.68
C ASP A 34 -5.86 -1.50 18.52
N ALA A 35 -5.82 -0.21 18.75
CA ALA A 35 -5.35 0.76 17.75
C ALA A 35 -3.86 0.56 17.42
N LEU A 36 -3.01 0.29 18.42
CA LEU A 36 -1.58 0.01 18.21
C LEU A 36 -1.36 -1.30 17.46
N VAL A 37 -2.09 -2.37 17.78
CA VAL A 37 -2.02 -3.65 17.05
C VAL A 37 -2.42 -3.45 15.60
N SER A 38 -3.55 -2.79 15.35
CA SER A 38 -4.02 -2.51 13.99
C SER A 38 -3.04 -1.66 13.17
N MET A 39 -2.36 -0.72 13.80
CA MET A 39 -1.32 0.09 13.17
C MET A 39 -0.07 -0.74 12.85
N SER A 40 0.33 -1.61 13.76
CA SER A 40 1.46 -2.52 13.58
C SER A 40 1.23 -3.48 12.41
N ASP A 41 0.03 -4.05 12.30
CA ASP A 41 -0.33 -4.95 11.20
C ASP A 41 -0.32 -4.24 9.85
N ARG A 42 -0.81 -2.99 9.79
CA ARG A 42 -0.77 -2.18 8.56
C ARG A 42 0.65 -1.81 8.14
N ILE A 43 1.50 -1.47 9.10
CA ILE A 43 2.91 -1.17 8.83
C ILE A 43 3.64 -2.45 8.41
N GLY A 44 3.39 -3.56 9.10
CA GLY A 44 3.94 -4.87 8.75
C GLY A 44 3.58 -5.31 7.34
N GLY A 45 2.32 -5.15 6.93
CA GLY A 45 1.86 -5.45 5.57
C GLY A 45 2.56 -4.57 4.50
N ARG A 46 2.74 -3.29 4.78
CA ARG A 46 3.47 -2.39 3.86
C ARG A 46 4.96 -2.72 3.74
N LEU A 47 5.61 -3.12 4.83
CA LEU A 47 7.02 -3.52 4.80
C LEU A 47 7.24 -4.86 4.08
N LYS A 48 6.22 -5.71 4.00
CA LYS A 48 6.29 -7.01 3.34
C LYS A 48 6.04 -6.94 1.83
N SER A 49 5.28 -5.95 1.37
CA SER A 49 4.98 -5.73 -0.03
C SER A 49 5.81 -4.56 -0.54
N GLN A 50 6.80 -4.81 -1.36
CA GLN A 50 7.68 -3.81 -1.95
C GLN A 50 7.93 -4.13 -3.41
N VAL A 51 7.94 -3.12 -4.25
CA VAL A 51 8.22 -3.24 -5.70
C VAL A 51 9.29 -2.24 -6.11
N ASP A 52 10.04 -2.60 -7.14
CA ASP A 52 11.08 -1.77 -7.74
C ASP A 52 10.98 -1.87 -9.26
N ILE A 53 10.85 -0.73 -9.94
CA ILE A 53 10.88 -0.65 -11.39
C ILE A 53 12.34 -0.71 -11.82
N VAL A 54 12.77 -1.89 -12.22
CA VAL A 54 14.19 -2.14 -12.56
C VAL A 54 14.57 -1.62 -13.92
N HIS A 55 13.61 -1.51 -14.85
CA HIS A 55 13.86 -1.00 -16.19
C HIS A 55 12.54 -0.58 -16.85
N ALA A 56 12.62 0.42 -17.74
CA ALA A 56 11.56 0.78 -18.65
C ALA A 56 12.15 1.25 -19.99
N THR A 57 11.49 0.91 -21.09
CA THR A 57 11.87 1.32 -22.45
C THR A 57 10.65 1.49 -23.32
N GLY A 58 10.75 2.33 -24.36
CA GLY A 58 9.76 2.46 -25.41
C GLY A 58 10.13 1.62 -26.63
N ASP A 59 9.14 1.20 -27.40
CA ASP A 59 9.27 0.56 -28.70
C ASP A 59 8.04 0.88 -29.59
N GLY A 60 8.14 1.95 -30.36
CA GLY A 60 7.10 2.36 -31.31
C GLY A 60 5.79 2.78 -30.66
N SER A 61 4.86 1.87 -30.43
CA SER A 61 3.56 2.12 -29.79
C SER A 61 3.41 1.44 -28.43
N GLU A 62 4.49 0.84 -27.93
CA GLU A 62 4.48 0.10 -26.67
C GLU A 62 5.56 0.60 -25.72
N ALA A 63 5.24 0.67 -24.43
CA ALA A 63 6.23 0.87 -23.40
C ALA A 63 6.31 -0.40 -22.54
N LEU A 64 7.52 -0.93 -22.43
CA LEU A 64 7.83 -2.12 -21.65
C LEU A 64 8.43 -1.72 -20.31
N ILE A 65 7.86 -2.23 -19.22
CA ILE A 65 8.25 -1.85 -17.86
C ILE A 65 8.45 -3.14 -17.07
N TRP A 66 9.65 -3.35 -16.56
CA TRP A 66 9.98 -4.50 -15.71
C TRP A 66 9.96 -4.10 -14.26
N VAL A 67 9.10 -4.77 -13.51
CA VAL A 67 8.85 -4.50 -12.09
C VAL A 67 9.18 -5.73 -11.28
N LYS A 68 10.13 -5.62 -10.38
CA LYS A 68 10.54 -6.69 -9.49
C LYS A 68 9.80 -6.61 -8.16
N ASN A 69 9.29 -7.74 -7.68
CA ASN A 69 8.83 -7.86 -6.31
C ASN A 69 10.06 -8.00 -5.40
N VAL A 70 10.39 -6.94 -4.68
CA VAL A 70 11.50 -6.91 -3.72
C VAL A 70 11.02 -7.07 -2.28
N GLY A 71 9.72 -7.28 -2.10
CA GLY A 71 9.09 -7.61 -0.82
C GLY A 71 9.22 -9.08 -0.45
N SER A 72 8.59 -9.47 0.64
CA SER A 72 8.57 -10.83 1.17
C SER A 72 7.26 -11.57 0.96
N GLU A 73 6.26 -10.93 0.37
CA GLU A 73 4.94 -11.51 0.11
C GLU A 73 4.61 -11.48 -1.39
N ARG A 74 3.77 -12.43 -1.81
CA ARG A 74 3.20 -12.46 -3.17
C ARG A 74 2.29 -11.27 -3.38
N ILE A 75 2.41 -10.62 -4.54
CA ILE A 75 1.56 -9.50 -4.93
C ILE A 75 0.43 -9.99 -5.81
N GLN A 76 -0.80 -9.81 -5.36
CA GLN A 76 -2.00 -10.17 -6.11
C GLN A 76 -3.22 -9.39 -5.59
N PRO A 77 -4.28 -9.20 -6.40
CA PRO A 77 -4.30 -9.49 -7.85
C PRO A 77 -3.54 -8.43 -8.66
N VAL A 78 -2.82 -8.87 -9.68
CA VAL A 78 -1.99 -8.00 -10.54
C VAL A 78 -2.84 -7.00 -11.32
N GLU A 79 -4.04 -7.38 -11.73
CA GLU A 79 -4.98 -6.55 -12.49
C GLU A 79 -5.49 -5.31 -11.73
N ARG A 80 -5.27 -5.26 -10.41
CA ARG A 80 -5.62 -4.12 -9.55
C ARG A 80 -4.48 -3.14 -9.31
N ILE A 81 -3.40 -3.30 -10.02
CA ILE A 81 -2.32 -2.34 -10.03
C ILE A 81 -2.79 -1.07 -10.73
N ASP A 82 -2.52 0.08 -10.15
CA ASP A 82 -2.71 1.35 -10.82
C ASP A 82 -1.42 1.73 -11.55
N VAL A 83 -1.52 1.84 -12.88
CA VAL A 83 -0.43 2.26 -13.75
C VAL A 83 -0.70 3.67 -14.25
N PHE A 84 0.22 4.59 -14.01
CA PHE A 84 0.23 5.93 -14.55
C PHE A 84 1.37 6.04 -15.54
N PHE A 85 1.08 6.50 -16.74
CA PHE A 85 2.04 6.57 -17.83
C PHE A 85 1.82 7.80 -18.71
N GLY A 86 2.88 8.35 -19.25
CA GLY A 86 2.84 9.44 -20.22
C GLY A 86 4.13 10.25 -20.26
N PRO A 87 4.18 11.28 -21.13
CA PRO A 87 5.27 12.24 -21.18
C PRO A 87 5.46 12.92 -19.81
N GLU A 88 6.70 13.29 -19.47
CA GLU A 88 7.00 14.00 -18.24
C GLU A 88 6.13 15.27 -18.12
N GLY A 89 5.40 15.37 -16.99
CA GLY A 89 4.46 16.47 -16.74
C GLY A 89 3.07 16.33 -17.37
N ASN A 90 2.83 15.29 -18.19
CA ASN A 90 1.51 15.00 -18.78
C ASN A 90 1.24 13.50 -18.85
N PHE A 91 1.06 12.89 -17.71
CA PHE A 91 0.76 11.45 -17.59
C PHE A 91 -0.68 11.20 -17.14
N VAL A 92 -1.22 10.06 -17.49
CA VAL A 92 -2.58 9.65 -17.17
C VAL A 92 -2.59 8.27 -16.53
N ARG A 93 -3.66 7.95 -15.81
CA ARG A 93 -3.91 6.58 -15.36
C ARG A 93 -4.32 5.73 -16.56
N VAL A 94 -3.61 4.65 -16.80
CA VAL A 94 -3.87 3.71 -17.89
C VAL A 94 -4.70 2.55 -17.34
N PRO A 95 -5.84 2.19 -17.96
CA PRO A 95 -6.67 1.07 -17.53
C PRO A 95 -6.02 -0.28 -17.88
N TYR A 96 -6.35 -1.32 -17.10
CA TYR A 96 -6.00 -2.70 -17.41
C TYR A 96 -6.88 -3.25 -18.53
N GLY A 97 -6.27 -3.92 -19.51
CA GLY A 97 -6.96 -4.61 -20.59
C GLY A 97 -7.48 -3.71 -21.71
N SER A 98 -7.64 -4.30 -22.89
CA SER A 98 -7.92 -3.60 -24.15
C SER A 98 -9.39 -3.18 -24.37
N ALA A 99 -10.29 -3.41 -23.41
CA ALA A 99 -11.74 -3.20 -23.59
C ALA A 99 -12.14 -1.76 -23.96
N ASN A 100 -11.33 -0.77 -23.57
CA ASN A 100 -11.59 0.65 -23.84
C ASN A 100 -10.71 1.24 -24.97
N GLY A 101 -9.92 0.42 -25.66
CA GLY A 101 -8.92 0.89 -26.63
C GLY A 101 -7.69 1.50 -25.98
N ASN A 102 -6.82 2.14 -26.77
CA ASN A 102 -5.60 2.78 -26.29
C ASN A 102 -5.90 4.07 -25.50
N PRO A 103 -5.10 4.40 -24.44
CA PRO A 103 -4.06 3.55 -23.88
C PRO A 103 -4.64 2.48 -22.93
N TYR A 104 -4.04 1.31 -22.92
CA TYR A 104 -4.31 0.25 -21.93
C TYR A 104 -3.01 -0.47 -21.58
N TRP A 105 -3.00 -1.25 -20.52
CA TRP A 105 -1.85 -2.08 -20.13
C TRP A 105 -2.26 -3.52 -19.92
N ASP A 106 -1.32 -4.41 -20.13
CA ASP A 106 -1.36 -5.82 -19.76
C ASP A 106 -0.04 -6.25 -19.09
N TRP A 107 0.06 -7.51 -18.73
CA TRP A 107 1.22 -8.00 -18.01
C TRP A 107 1.56 -9.45 -18.35
N GLU A 108 2.82 -9.78 -18.18
CA GLU A 108 3.36 -11.13 -18.26
C GLU A 108 4.44 -11.33 -17.21
N LEU A 109 4.57 -12.55 -16.67
CA LEU A 109 5.64 -12.88 -15.74
C LEU A 109 6.87 -13.37 -16.50
N GLU A 110 8.02 -12.84 -16.13
CA GLU A 110 9.31 -13.31 -16.64
C GLU A 110 9.75 -14.53 -15.83
N ASN A 111 9.73 -15.71 -16.46
CA ASN A 111 10.26 -16.96 -15.89
C ASN A 111 9.61 -17.44 -14.57
N ASP A 112 8.35 -17.04 -14.29
CA ASP A 112 7.64 -17.46 -13.09
C ASP A 112 6.15 -17.70 -13.39
N THR A 113 5.41 -18.28 -12.44
CA THR A 113 3.97 -18.56 -12.56
C THR A 113 3.12 -17.66 -11.66
N ALA A 114 3.76 -16.93 -10.76
CA ALA A 114 3.11 -15.98 -9.86
C ALA A 114 4.09 -14.85 -9.50
N TRP A 115 3.58 -13.68 -9.12
CA TRP A 115 4.44 -12.57 -8.74
C TRP A 115 4.91 -12.70 -7.28
N ASP A 116 5.68 -13.76 -7.05
CA ASP A 116 6.29 -14.10 -5.77
C ASP A 116 7.50 -13.18 -5.45
N PRO A 117 8.00 -13.21 -4.22
CA PRO A 117 9.26 -12.54 -3.87
C PRO A 117 10.37 -12.87 -4.85
N THR A 118 11.07 -11.86 -5.33
CA THR A 118 12.14 -11.88 -6.34
C THR A 118 11.69 -12.06 -7.80
N ALA A 119 10.43 -12.45 -8.06
CA ALA A 119 9.90 -12.56 -9.42
C ALA A 119 9.75 -11.18 -10.08
N THR A 120 9.91 -11.15 -11.40
CA THR A 120 9.78 -9.94 -12.21
C THR A 120 8.53 -10.01 -13.07
N LEU A 121 7.74 -8.97 -12.99
CA LEU A 121 6.58 -8.72 -13.83
C LEU A 121 6.96 -7.78 -14.96
N ARG A 122 6.65 -8.13 -16.19
CA ARG A 122 6.71 -7.22 -17.33
C ARG A 122 5.31 -6.64 -17.54
N ILE A 123 5.20 -5.34 -17.50
CA ILE A 123 4.01 -4.59 -17.85
C ILE A 123 4.23 -3.99 -19.23
N THR A 124 3.28 -4.19 -20.13
CA THR A 124 3.26 -3.58 -21.46
C THR A 124 2.16 -2.52 -21.47
N VAL A 125 2.53 -1.27 -21.72
CA VAL A 125 1.57 -0.19 -21.93
C VAL A 125 1.44 0.05 -23.41
N HIS A 126 0.26 -0.21 -23.96
CA HIS A 126 -0.08 0.00 -25.37
C HIS A 126 -0.62 1.41 -25.56
N THR A 127 -0.04 2.14 -26.52
CA THR A 127 -0.43 3.50 -26.88
C THR A 127 -0.57 3.62 -28.40
N ASP A 128 -1.03 4.76 -28.90
CA ASP A 128 -1.10 4.98 -30.35
C ASP A 128 0.30 5.22 -30.95
N ALA A 129 1.15 5.97 -30.29
CA ALA A 129 2.55 6.15 -30.63
C ALA A 129 3.32 6.78 -29.45
N LEU A 130 4.56 6.37 -29.26
CA LEU A 130 5.51 7.08 -28.40
C LEU A 130 6.24 8.11 -29.25
N LEU A 131 6.30 9.34 -28.78
CA LEU A 131 7.08 10.42 -29.38
C LEU A 131 8.42 10.51 -28.69
N SER A 132 9.46 10.91 -29.41
CA SER A 132 10.77 11.14 -28.80
C SER A 132 10.66 12.12 -27.63
N GLY A 133 11.17 11.73 -26.47
CA GLY A 133 11.08 12.52 -25.25
C GLY A 133 11.26 11.71 -23.99
N ARG A 134 11.10 12.40 -22.86
CA ARG A 134 11.17 11.78 -21.54
C ARG A 134 9.81 11.35 -21.08
N TYR A 135 9.70 10.11 -20.67
CA TYR A 135 8.47 9.48 -20.17
C TYR A 135 8.56 9.21 -18.68
N PHE A 136 7.40 9.26 -18.06
CA PHE A 136 7.19 8.95 -16.66
C PHE A 136 6.28 7.72 -16.56
N VAL A 137 6.65 6.81 -15.69
CA VAL A 137 5.80 5.71 -15.25
C VAL A 137 5.75 5.67 -13.73
N LYS A 138 4.57 5.49 -13.19
CA LYS A 138 4.34 5.23 -11.76
C LYS A 138 3.41 4.06 -11.63
N LEU A 139 3.76 3.17 -10.74
CA LEU A 139 3.02 1.96 -10.44
C LEU A 139 2.63 1.97 -8.96
N THR A 140 1.38 1.63 -8.67
CA THR A 140 0.88 1.51 -7.30
C THR A 140 0.23 0.15 -7.14
N ILE A 141 0.80 -0.70 -6.29
CA ILE A 141 0.26 -2.04 -6.00
C ILE A 141 -0.94 -1.96 -5.04
N PRO A 142 -1.78 -3.02 -4.94
CA PRO A 142 -2.97 -3.03 -4.07
C PRO A 142 -2.69 -2.75 -2.59
N ALA A 143 -1.48 -3.01 -2.11
CA ALA A 143 -1.03 -2.66 -0.76
C ALA A 143 -0.80 -1.15 -0.55
N GLY A 144 -0.96 -0.32 -1.60
CA GLY A 144 -0.78 1.13 -1.56
C GLY A 144 0.67 1.60 -1.59
N ILE A 145 1.59 0.73 -2.00
CA ILE A 145 3.00 1.07 -2.20
C ILE A 145 3.21 1.41 -3.67
N SER A 146 3.96 2.46 -3.92
CA SER A 146 4.24 2.97 -5.26
C SER A 146 5.72 3.00 -5.52
N ASP A 147 6.07 2.82 -6.79
CA ASP A 147 7.38 3.13 -7.33
C ASP A 147 7.24 3.92 -8.63
N GLU A 148 8.26 4.70 -8.97
CA GLU A 148 8.25 5.58 -10.13
C GLU A 148 9.57 5.56 -10.86
N TYR A 149 9.51 5.68 -12.19
CA TYR A 149 10.67 5.61 -13.05
C TYR A 149 10.55 6.58 -14.23
N TYR A 150 11.69 7.12 -14.67
CA TYR A 150 11.79 7.96 -15.85
C TYR A 150 12.69 7.30 -16.89
N PHE A 151 12.25 7.31 -18.13
CA PHE A 151 13.05 6.81 -19.25
C PHE A 151 12.90 7.74 -20.46
N SER A 152 13.73 7.56 -21.45
CA SER A 152 13.71 8.33 -22.70
C SER A 152 13.52 7.40 -23.88
N GLU A 153 12.68 7.82 -24.83
CA GLU A 153 12.48 7.25 -26.15
C GLU A 153 13.40 7.94 -27.17
#